data_7159d7585a901ae76fc45026dd316592
#
_entry.id   7159d7585a901ae76fc45026dd316592
#
_cell.length_a   1.000
_cell.length_b   1.000
_cell.length_c   1.000
_cell.angle_alpha   90.00
_cell.angle_beta   90.00
_cell.angle_gamma   90.00
#
_symmetry.space_group_name_H-M   'P 1'
#
loop_
_entity.id
_entity.type
_entity.pdbx_description
1 polymer ?
#
loop_
_entity_poly.entity_id
_entity_poly.type
_entity_poly.pdbx_seq_one_letter_code
_entity_poly.pdbx_strand_id
1 'polypeptide(L)'
;PYKLQIGLVTRASAAHYLQLSASGLLIGGGMYQPSPAQLAAFRSLVDDARTAPDLEATLAEVRAGGFEPMRDDALRTAPRGFSVDHPRIELLRLRHLAIGREEAPEDWMWTPVALDEIRAAWHVVSVWCDWLHTNIATDPDAR
;
A
#
# COMPACT_ATOMS: atom_id res chain seq x y z
N PRO A 1 -0.35 19.01 19.44
CA PRO A 1 -0.51 18.77 18.02
C PRO A 1 -1.66 17.80 17.79
N TYR A 2 -2.65 18.26 17.06
CA TYR A 2 -3.84 17.47 16.76
C TYR A 2 -3.59 16.59 15.55
N LYS A 3 -4.01 15.34 15.65
CA LYS A 3 -3.86 14.34 14.60
C LYS A 3 -5.23 13.69 14.36
N LEU A 4 -5.81 13.96 13.21
CA LEU A 4 -7.03 13.28 12.79
C LEU A 4 -6.63 12.04 11.98
N GLN A 5 -7.07 10.90 12.43
CA GLN A 5 -6.87 9.63 11.72
C GLN A 5 -8.22 9.03 11.38
N ILE A 6 -8.42 8.72 10.12
CA ILE A 6 -9.60 8.02 9.65
C ILE A 6 -9.15 6.76 8.93
N GLY A 7 -9.57 5.62 9.45
CA GLY A 7 -9.37 4.34 8.80
C GLY A 7 -10.71 3.81 8.30
N LEU A 8 -10.80 3.51 7.02
CA LEU A 8 -11.93 2.81 6.42
C LEU A 8 -11.51 1.38 6.10
N VAL A 9 -12.04 0.44 6.84
CA VAL A 9 -11.81 -0.98 6.59
C VAL A 9 -12.86 -1.46 5.59
N THR A 10 -12.41 -1.88 4.42
CA THR A 10 -13.26 -2.58 3.47
C THR A 10 -13.38 -4.06 3.85
N ARG A 11 -14.30 -4.79 3.24
CA ARG A 11 -14.58 -6.22 3.56
C ARG A 11 -13.39 -7.17 3.38
N ALA A 12 -12.33 -6.73 2.74
CA ALA A 12 -11.06 -7.43 2.65
C ALA A 12 -10.09 -6.85 3.69
N SER A 13 -9.06 -7.60 4.04
CA SER A 13 -8.00 -7.19 4.98
C SER A 13 -7.27 -5.89 4.58
N ALA A 14 -7.56 -5.33 3.41
CA ALA A 14 -7.01 -4.09 2.93
C ALA A 14 -7.90 -2.90 3.35
N ALA A 15 -7.27 -1.88 3.88
CA ALA A 15 -7.95 -0.68 4.40
C ALA A 15 -7.50 0.57 3.64
N HIS A 16 -8.41 1.54 3.52
CA HIS A 16 -8.07 2.91 3.14
C HIS A 16 -7.71 3.69 4.40
N TYR A 17 -6.71 4.55 4.31
CA TYR A 17 -6.17 5.29 5.43
C TYR A 17 -6.01 6.77 5.10
N LEU A 18 -6.36 7.62 6.05
CA LEU A 18 -6.19 9.06 5.98
C LEU A 18 -5.67 9.56 7.31
N GLN A 19 -4.65 10.41 7.27
CA GLN A 19 -4.14 11.11 8.44
C GLN A 19 -3.90 12.57 8.08
N LEU A 20 -4.59 13.46 8.76
CA LEU A 20 -4.37 14.90 8.68
C LEU A 20 -3.72 15.37 9.98
N SER A 21 -2.66 16.12 9.86
CA SER A 21 -1.94 16.69 11.00
C SER A 21 -1.32 18.05 10.63
N ALA A 22 -0.72 18.71 11.60
CA ALA A 22 0.06 19.93 11.34
C ALA A 22 1.22 19.70 10.36
N SER A 23 1.67 18.45 10.20
CA SER A 23 2.73 18.08 9.25
C SER A 23 2.24 17.86 7.83
N GLY A 24 0.91 17.88 7.59
CA GLY A 24 0.29 17.67 6.30
C GLY A 24 -0.66 16.51 6.25
N LEU A 25 -0.83 15.96 5.07
CA LEU A 25 -1.78 14.92 4.75
C LEU A 25 -1.06 13.64 4.33
N LEU A 26 -1.37 12.53 4.98
CA LEU A 26 -0.98 11.18 4.54
C LEU A 26 -2.22 10.45 4.07
N ILE A 27 -2.20 10.01 2.82
CA ILE A 27 -3.23 9.15 2.25
C ILE A 27 -2.59 7.83 1.87
N GLY A 28 -3.25 6.74 2.18
CA GLY A 28 -2.73 5.44 1.84
C GLY A 28 -3.75 4.33 1.97
N GLY A 29 -3.28 3.13 1.76
CA GLY A 29 -4.10 1.94 1.93
C GLY A 29 -3.38 0.67 1.56
N GLY A 30 -4.03 -0.44 1.82
CA GLY A 30 -3.52 -1.77 1.63
C GLY A 30 -3.50 -2.56 2.93
N MET A 31 -2.66 -3.59 2.98
CA MET A 31 -2.45 -4.42 4.16
C MET A 31 -1.23 -3.90 4.91
N TYR A 32 -1.45 -3.16 5.98
CA TYR A 32 -0.35 -2.63 6.79
C TYR A 32 0.35 -3.72 7.61
N GLN A 33 -0.42 -4.68 8.10
CA GLN A 33 0.11 -5.82 8.87
C GLN A 33 -0.34 -7.14 8.24
N PRO A 34 0.22 -7.52 7.06
CA PRO A 34 -0.11 -8.80 6.47
C PRO A 34 0.34 -9.94 7.38
N SER A 35 -0.41 -11.03 7.39
CA SER A 35 0.01 -12.25 8.06
C SER A 35 1.25 -12.84 7.38
N PRO A 36 2.01 -13.71 8.06
CA PRO A 36 3.12 -14.42 7.43
C PRO A 36 2.71 -15.16 6.15
N ALA A 37 1.53 -15.76 6.13
CA ALA A 37 1.00 -16.45 4.95
C ALA A 37 0.70 -15.48 3.80
N GLN A 38 0.10 -14.33 4.09
CA GLN A 38 -0.17 -13.29 3.10
C GLN A 38 1.11 -12.72 2.52
N LEU A 39 2.10 -12.46 3.35
CA LEU A 39 3.40 -11.95 2.92
C LEU A 39 4.14 -12.97 2.06
N ALA A 40 4.09 -14.25 2.42
CA ALA A 40 4.66 -15.33 1.63
C ALA A 40 3.96 -15.47 0.27
N ALA A 41 2.64 -15.36 0.23
CA ALA A 41 1.87 -15.35 -1.02
C ALA A 41 2.26 -14.18 -1.93
N PHE A 42 2.41 -12.99 -1.37
CA PHE A 42 2.88 -11.81 -2.12
C PHE A 42 4.26 -12.05 -2.72
N ARG A 43 5.21 -12.54 -1.93
CA ARG A 43 6.56 -12.82 -2.40
C ARG A 43 6.58 -13.86 -3.53
N SER A 44 5.72 -14.86 -3.46
CA SER A 44 5.59 -15.84 -4.54
C SER A 44 5.10 -15.20 -5.84
N LEU A 45 4.15 -14.26 -5.77
CA LEU A 45 3.65 -13.51 -6.92
C LEU A 45 4.73 -12.58 -7.50
N VAL A 46 5.55 -11.98 -6.66
CA VAL A 46 6.68 -11.15 -7.09
C VAL A 46 7.74 -11.98 -7.81
N ASP A 47 8.03 -13.17 -7.33
CA ASP A 47 9.06 -14.06 -7.87
C ASP A 47 8.64 -14.71 -9.20
N ASP A 48 7.37 -15.05 -9.35
CA ASP A 48 6.88 -15.74 -10.54
C ASP A 48 6.80 -14.79 -11.74
N ALA A 49 7.57 -15.11 -12.78
CA ALA A 49 7.62 -14.32 -14.02
C ALA A 49 6.27 -14.26 -14.76
N ARG A 50 5.32 -15.14 -14.44
CA ARG A 50 3.98 -15.12 -15.03
C ARG A 50 3.04 -14.11 -14.36
N THR A 51 3.25 -13.84 -13.06
CA THR A 51 2.40 -12.95 -12.26
C THR A 51 3.03 -11.58 -12.03
N ALA A 52 4.35 -11.49 -12.04
CA ALA A 52 5.06 -10.23 -11.82
C ALA A 52 4.66 -9.11 -12.78
N PRO A 53 4.42 -9.32 -14.08
CA PRO A 53 4.01 -8.23 -14.99
C PRO A 53 2.71 -7.55 -14.59
N ASP A 54 1.73 -8.30 -14.12
CA ASP A 54 0.45 -7.73 -13.63
C ASP A 54 0.66 -6.88 -12.38
N LEU A 55 1.46 -7.36 -11.44
CA LEU A 55 1.84 -6.59 -10.25
C LEU A 55 2.60 -5.31 -10.62
N GLU A 56 3.57 -5.40 -11.53
CA GLU A 56 4.35 -4.25 -11.97
C GLU A 56 3.47 -3.21 -12.68
N ALA A 57 2.50 -3.65 -13.50
CA ALA A 57 1.55 -2.76 -14.15
C ALA A 57 0.66 -2.05 -13.12
N THR A 58 0.18 -2.77 -12.13
CA THR A 58 -0.62 -2.20 -11.02
C THR A 58 0.18 -1.16 -10.24
N LEU A 59 1.43 -1.46 -9.91
CA LEU A 59 2.32 -0.52 -9.23
C LEU A 59 2.64 0.71 -10.08
N ALA A 60 2.80 0.55 -11.40
CA ALA A 60 3.01 1.67 -12.30
C ALA A 60 1.82 2.62 -12.31
N GLU A 61 0.60 2.09 -12.32
CA GLU A 61 -0.64 2.87 -12.22
C GLU A 61 -0.72 3.63 -10.89
N VAL A 62 -0.42 2.96 -9.80
CA VAL A 62 -0.38 3.53 -8.45
C VAL A 62 0.66 4.66 -8.36
N ARG A 63 1.85 4.46 -8.91
CA ARG A 63 2.92 5.46 -8.95
C ARG A 63 2.57 6.66 -9.79
N ALA A 64 1.85 6.46 -10.90
CA ALA A 64 1.33 7.56 -11.71
C ALA A 64 0.40 8.48 -10.90
N GLY A 65 -0.28 7.96 -9.89
CA GLY A 65 -1.09 8.71 -8.93
C GLY A 65 -0.30 9.33 -7.78
N GLY A 66 1.03 9.21 -7.77
CA GLY A 66 1.90 9.78 -6.74
C GLY A 66 2.07 8.89 -5.51
N PHE A 67 1.61 7.65 -5.55
CA PHE A 67 1.75 6.71 -4.43
C PHE A 67 2.98 5.82 -4.60
N GLU A 68 3.56 5.43 -3.47
CA GLU A 68 4.67 4.49 -3.40
C GLU A 68 4.39 3.41 -2.35
N PRO A 69 4.92 2.19 -2.55
CA PRO A 69 4.89 1.19 -1.50
C PRO A 69 5.55 1.72 -0.22
N MET A 70 4.90 1.49 0.92
CA MET A 70 5.46 1.84 2.22
C MET A 70 6.63 0.93 2.54
N ARG A 71 7.80 1.54 2.77
CA ARG A 71 9.06 0.83 3.04
C ARG A 71 9.43 0.82 4.51
N ASP A 72 8.53 1.26 5.38
CA ASP A 72 8.74 1.22 6.82
C ASP A 72 9.07 -0.22 7.23
N ASP A 73 10.11 -0.39 8.00
CA ASP A 73 10.59 -1.70 8.46
C ASP A 73 10.94 -2.70 7.35
N ALA A 74 11.14 -2.25 6.11
CA ALA A 74 11.58 -3.13 5.03
C ALA A 74 12.85 -3.88 5.42
N LEU A 75 12.96 -5.13 4.98
CA LEU A 75 14.15 -5.94 5.24
C LEU A 75 15.38 -5.29 4.61
N ARG A 76 16.48 -5.31 5.32
CA ARG A 76 17.76 -4.77 4.82
C ARG A 76 18.44 -5.73 3.84
N THR A 77 18.08 -7.00 3.91
CA THR A 77 18.63 -8.06 3.07
C THR A 77 17.51 -8.80 2.36
N ALA A 78 17.85 -9.72 1.49
CA ALA A 78 16.84 -10.57 0.85
C ALA A 78 16.12 -11.44 1.91
N PRO A 79 14.81 -11.61 1.78
CA PRO A 79 14.11 -12.58 2.62
C PRO A 79 14.61 -14.00 2.34
N ARG A 80 14.43 -14.88 3.32
CA ARG A 80 14.88 -16.27 3.22
C ARG A 80 14.31 -16.95 1.98
N GLY A 81 15.16 -17.57 1.19
CA GLY A 81 14.80 -18.28 -0.04
C GLY A 81 14.90 -17.44 -1.32
N PHE A 82 15.31 -16.18 -1.22
CA PHE A 82 15.47 -15.29 -2.36
C PHE A 82 16.89 -14.73 -2.45
N SER A 83 17.36 -14.52 -3.69
CA SER A 83 18.67 -13.93 -3.94
C SER A 83 18.63 -12.41 -3.73
N VAL A 84 19.74 -11.86 -3.22
CA VAL A 84 19.93 -10.40 -3.14
C VAL A 84 19.97 -9.75 -4.53
N ASP A 85 20.27 -10.51 -5.57
CA ASP A 85 20.35 -10.05 -6.96
C ASP A 85 19.02 -10.22 -7.71
N HIS A 86 17.96 -10.61 -7.01
CA HIS A 86 16.63 -10.75 -7.63
C HIS A 86 16.21 -9.44 -8.29
N PRO A 87 15.71 -9.43 -9.55
CA PRO A 87 15.37 -8.21 -10.28
C PRO A 87 14.27 -7.38 -9.61
N ARG A 88 13.46 -7.99 -8.75
CA ARG A 88 12.39 -7.34 -7.97
C ARG A 88 12.64 -7.40 -6.47
N ILE A 89 13.90 -7.37 -6.07
CA ILE A 89 14.31 -7.48 -4.66
C ILE A 89 13.66 -6.41 -3.77
N GLU A 90 13.46 -5.20 -4.29
CA GLU A 90 12.84 -4.11 -3.52
C GLU A 90 11.41 -4.45 -3.07
N LEU A 91 10.66 -5.19 -3.89
CA LEU A 91 9.31 -5.65 -3.53
C LEU A 91 9.37 -6.84 -2.56
N LEU A 92 10.34 -7.73 -2.72
CA LEU A 92 10.53 -8.88 -1.82
C LEU A 92 10.89 -8.46 -0.39
N ARG A 93 11.55 -7.30 -0.25
CA ARG A 93 11.97 -6.76 1.05
C ARG A 93 10.85 -6.08 1.83
N LEU A 94 9.70 -5.82 1.20
CA LEU A 94 8.56 -5.19 1.87
C LEU A 94 8.02 -6.05 3.01
N ARG A 95 7.66 -5.41 4.11
CA ARG A 95 6.98 -6.02 5.26
C ARG A 95 5.54 -5.56 5.37
N HIS A 96 5.21 -4.44 4.75
CA HIS A 96 3.86 -3.89 4.64
C HIS A 96 3.42 -3.98 3.18
N LEU A 97 2.20 -4.42 2.94
CA LEU A 97 1.59 -4.44 1.62
C LEU A 97 0.66 -3.24 1.48
N ALA A 98 1.20 -2.07 1.76
CA ALA A 98 0.49 -0.80 1.75
C ALA A 98 1.24 0.21 0.89
N ILE A 99 0.46 1.14 0.33
CA ILE A 99 0.97 2.27 -0.43
C ILE A 99 0.59 3.57 0.29
N GLY A 100 1.37 4.60 0.07
CA GLY A 100 1.12 5.91 0.68
C GLY A 100 1.60 7.05 -0.16
N ARG A 101 1.00 8.22 0.08
CA ARG A 101 1.40 9.52 -0.47
C ARG A 101 1.30 10.56 0.64
N GLU A 102 2.37 11.27 0.85
CA GLU A 102 2.44 12.37 1.82
C GLU A 102 2.43 13.70 1.09
N GLU A 103 1.68 14.66 1.60
CA GLU A 103 1.62 16.02 1.10
C GLU A 103 1.87 17.01 2.24
N ALA A 104 2.75 17.98 1.99
CA ALA A 104 3.00 19.09 2.92
C ALA A 104 1.71 19.91 3.13
N PRO A 105 1.58 20.62 4.26
CA PRO A 105 0.39 21.42 4.52
C PRO A 105 0.13 22.45 3.42
N GLU A 106 -1.09 22.46 2.92
CA GLU A 106 -1.58 23.43 1.93
C GLU A 106 -2.97 23.93 2.32
N ASP A 107 -3.31 25.15 1.91
CA ASP A 107 -4.57 25.81 2.31
C ASP A 107 -5.80 25.03 1.89
N TRP A 108 -5.77 24.34 0.75
CA TRP A 108 -6.93 23.56 0.25
C TRP A 108 -7.30 22.43 1.20
N MET A 109 -6.38 21.93 2.02
CA MET A 109 -6.64 20.85 2.99
C MET A 109 -7.68 21.23 4.04
N TRP A 110 -7.89 22.51 4.24
CA TRP A 110 -8.84 23.08 5.20
C TRP A 110 -10.12 23.60 4.54
N THR A 111 -10.34 23.24 3.28
CA THR A 111 -11.50 23.66 2.47
C THR A 111 -12.26 22.44 1.97
N PRO A 112 -13.49 22.61 1.44
CA PRO A 112 -14.23 21.51 0.81
C PRO A 112 -13.53 20.84 -0.36
N VAL A 113 -12.53 21.50 -0.99
CA VAL A 113 -11.69 20.92 -2.05
C VAL A 113 -10.95 19.67 -1.55
N ALA A 114 -10.63 19.60 -0.26
CA ALA A 114 -10.00 18.43 0.34
C ALA A 114 -10.77 17.13 0.09
N LEU A 115 -12.09 17.17 0.08
CA LEU A 115 -12.93 15.99 -0.19
C LEU A 115 -12.71 15.45 -1.61
N ASP A 116 -12.63 16.33 -2.60
CA ASP A 116 -12.42 15.92 -3.99
C ASP A 116 -11.03 15.33 -4.17
N GLU A 117 -10.01 15.94 -3.57
CA GLU A 117 -8.63 15.44 -3.58
C GLU A 117 -8.52 14.08 -2.90
N ILE A 118 -9.14 13.90 -1.74
CA ILE A 118 -9.15 12.63 -1.02
C ILE A 118 -9.87 11.55 -1.83
N ARG A 119 -10.99 11.86 -2.45
CA ARG A 119 -11.73 10.92 -3.30
C ARG A 119 -10.88 10.47 -4.49
N ALA A 120 -10.24 11.42 -5.18
CA ALA A 120 -9.36 11.12 -6.31
C ALA A 120 -8.19 10.21 -5.87
N ALA A 121 -7.58 10.53 -4.74
CA ALA A 121 -6.50 9.74 -4.16
C ALA A 121 -6.97 8.32 -3.78
N TRP A 122 -8.14 8.20 -3.17
CA TRP A 122 -8.69 6.90 -2.79
C TRP A 122 -9.09 6.03 -3.99
N HIS A 123 -9.41 6.62 -5.14
CA HIS A 123 -9.57 5.83 -6.36
C HIS A 123 -8.27 5.12 -6.75
N VAL A 124 -7.15 5.80 -6.62
CA VAL A 124 -5.82 5.19 -6.87
C VAL A 124 -5.52 4.11 -5.82
N VAL A 125 -5.78 4.38 -4.56
CA VAL A 125 -5.61 3.41 -3.47
C VAL A 125 -6.47 2.17 -3.71
N SER A 126 -7.67 2.34 -4.24
CA SER A 126 -8.57 1.23 -4.56
C SER A 126 -7.98 0.29 -5.60
N VAL A 127 -7.22 0.78 -6.56
CA VAL A 127 -6.51 -0.06 -7.55
C VAL A 127 -5.60 -1.06 -6.83
N TRP A 128 -4.85 -0.59 -5.86
CA TRP A 128 -3.96 -1.43 -5.06
C TRP A 128 -4.74 -2.41 -4.15
N CYS A 129 -5.74 -1.91 -3.44
CA CYS A 129 -6.57 -2.74 -2.56
C CYS A 129 -7.30 -3.84 -3.34
N ASP A 130 -7.81 -3.55 -4.51
CA ASP A 130 -8.49 -4.52 -5.38
C ASP A 130 -7.50 -5.59 -5.87
N TRP A 131 -6.29 -5.18 -6.23
CA TRP A 131 -5.24 -6.12 -6.61
C TRP A 131 -4.90 -7.08 -5.46
N LEU A 132 -4.73 -6.55 -4.25
CA LEU A 132 -4.49 -7.36 -3.05
C LEU A 132 -5.65 -8.32 -2.79
N HIS A 133 -6.88 -7.82 -2.86
CA HIS A 133 -8.07 -8.63 -2.64
C HIS A 133 -8.19 -9.77 -3.64
N THR A 134 -7.84 -9.53 -4.89
CA THR A 134 -7.92 -10.52 -5.97
C THR A 134 -6.82 -11.59 -5.86
N ASN A 135 -5.61 -11.21 -5.44
CA ASN A 135 -4.42 -12.05 -5.54
C ASN A 135 -3.94 -12.61 -4.20
N ILE A 136 -4.27 -11.96 -3.09
CA ILE A 136 -3.87 -12.38 -1.75
C ILE A 136 -5.10 -12.86 -0.99
N ALA A 137 -5.07 -14.10 -0.55
CA ALA A 137 -6.19 -14.68 0.20
C ALA A 137 -6.45 -13.90 1.50
N THR A 138 -7.72 -13.71 1.81
CA THR A 138 -8.12 -13.18 3.12
C THR A 138 -7.71 -14.20 4.19
N ASP A 139 -7.03 -13.73 5.23
CA ASP A 139 -6.67 -14.57 6.36
C ASP A 139 -7.94 -14.79 7.22
N PRO A 140 -8.45 -16.03 7.34
CA PRO A 140 -9.64 -16.29 8.13
C PRO A 140 -9.43 -16.05 9.62
N ASP A 141 -8.16 -15.99 10.07
CA ASP A 141 -7.79 -15.77 11.45
C ASP A 141 -7.42 -14.30 11.75
N ALA A 142 -7.43 -13.44 10.76
CA ALA A 142 -7.24 -12.01 10.94
C ALA A 142 -8.50 -11.42 11.58
N ARG A 143 -8.47 -11.26 12.89
CA ARG A 143 -9.51 -10.60 13.68
C ARG A 143 -9.06 -9.23 14.16
#